data_1b910a44a17ba04e8c54b2b8b8117551
#
_entry.id   1b910a44a17ba04e8c54b2b8b8117551
#
_cell.length_a   1.000
_cell.length_b   1.000
_cell.length_c   1.000
_cell.angle_alpha   90.00
_cell.angle_beta   90.00
_cell.angle_gamma   90.00
#
_symmetry.space_group_name_H-M   'P 1'
#
loop_
_entity.id
_entity.type
_entity.pdbx_description
1 polymer ?
#
loop_
_entity_poly.entity_id
_entity_poly.type
_entity_poly.pdbx_seq_one_letter_code
_entity_poly.pdbx_strand_id
1 'polypeptide(L)'
;DEVIVTLTDKREFKAKIVGSDKRTDVALVKIDATGLPAVKVGDVSRLKAGEWVMAIGSPFGLENTVTAGIVSAKQRDTGDYLPFIQTDVAINPGNSGGPLINMRGEVVGINSQIYSRSGGFMGISFAIPIDEAMRVSDQLRTAGRVTRGRIGVQIGPVTKDVAESLGLGKAQGALVTGVESGS
;
A
#
# COMPACT_ATOMS: atom_id res chain seq x y z
N ASP A 1 20.94 0.85 10.04
CA ASP A 1 19.89 1.51 10.78
C ASP A 1 19.34 0.55 11.84
N GLU A 2 19.05 1.06 13.02
CA GLU A 2 18.47 0.29 14.13
C GLU A 2 16.97 0.62 14.22
N VAL A 3 16.12 -0.40 14.35
CA VAL A 3 14.68 -0.26 14.54
C VAL A 3 14.31 -0.79 15.91
N ILE A 4 13.68 0.04 16.72
CA ILE A 4 13.13 -0.34 18.03
C ILE A 4 11.60 -0.39 17.89
N VAL A 5 11.01 -1.50 18.31
CA VAL A 5 9.57 -1.70 18.37
C VAL A 5 9.11 -1.59 19.82
N THR A 6 8.30 -0.59 20.10
CA THR A 6 7.69 -0.39 21.42
C THR A 6 6.24 -0.91 21.39
N LEU A 7 5.92 -1.84 22.26
CA LEU A 7 4.57 -2.40 22.39
C LEU A 7 3.67 -1.48 23.23
N THR A 8 2.38 -1.74 23.21
CA THR A 8 1.39 -0.97 24.00
C THR A 8 1.61 -1.05 25.52
N ASP A 9 2.22 -2.15 25.99
CA ASP A 9 2.62 -2.36 27.36
C ASP A 9 3.99 -1.74 27.70
N LYS A 10 4.55 -0.92 26.78
CA LYS A 10 5.83 -0.21 26.90
C LYS A 10 7.08 -1.09 26.88
N ARG A 11 6.95 -2.39 26.62
CA ARG A 11 8.13 -3.22 26.33
C ARG A 11 8.75 -2.80 25.01
N GLU A 12 10.07 -2.72 24.98
CA GLU A 12 10.85 -2.37 23.79
C GLU A 12 11.65 -3.57 23.28
N PHE A 13 11.67 -3.75 21.99
CA PHE A 13 12.40 -4.79 21.32
C PHE A 13 13.23 -4.24 20.19
N LYS A 14 14.50 -4.62 20.15
CA LYS A 14 15.34 -4.37 18.98
C LYS A 14 14.87 -5.29 17.85
N ALA A 15 14.40 -4.68 16.77
CA ALA A 15 13.90 -5.43 15.63
C ALA A 15 15.02 -5.79 14.66
N LYS A 16 15.00 -7.01 14.14
CA LYS A 16 15.82 -7.43 13.02
C LYS A 16 15.11 -7.04 11.71
N ILE A 17 15.76 -6.28 10.85
CA ILE A 17 15.28 -6.02 9.50
C ILE A 17 15.49 -7.29 8.68
N VAL A 18 14.41 -7.95 8.28
CA VAL A 18 14.42 -9.16 7.45
C VAL A 18 14.68 -8.79 6.01
N GLY A 19 14.08 -7.69 5.54
CA GLY A 19 14.28 -7.12 4.22
C GLY A 19 13.38 -5.93 3.98
N SER A 20 13.63 -5.21 2.90
CA SER A 20 12.81 -4.08 2.46
C SER A 20 12.72 -4.00 0.96
N ASP A 21 11.62 -3.48 0.45
CA ASP A 21 11.38 -3.22 -0.96
C ASP A 21 11.02 -1.75 -1.17
N LYS A 22 11.96 -0.98 -1.69
CA LYS A 22 11.79 0.47 -1.92
C LYS A 22 10.66 0.79 -2.90
N ARG A 23 10.39 -0.10 -3.86
CA ARG A 23 9.38 0.15 -4.89
C ARG A 23 7.96 0.13 -4.34
N THR A 24 7.70 -0.75 -3.36
CA THR A 24 6.39 -0.85 -2.70
C THR A 24 6.34 -0.11 -1.37
N ASP A 25 7.47 0.45 -0.91
CA ASP A 25 7.59 1.11 0.40
C ASP A 25 7.24 0.17 1.57
N VAL A 26 7.57 -1.13 1.43
CA VAL A 26 7.30 -2.16 2.43
C VAL A 26 8.59 -2.71 3.00
N ALA A 27 8.68 -2.77 4.32
CA ALA A 27 9.74 -3.44 5.05
C ALA A 27 9.17 -4.51 5.98
N LEU A 28 9.89 -5.64 6.10
CA LEU A 28 9.59 -6.69 7.04
C LEU A 28 10.59 -6.67 8.18
N VAL A 29 10.10 -6.50 9.40
CA VAL A 29 10.90 -6.55 10.62
C VAL A 29 10.46 -7.69 11.53
N LYS A 30 11.38 -8.24 12.31
CA LYS A 30 11.14 -9.33 13.25
C LYS A 30 11.63 -8.92 14.63
N ILE A 31 10.77 -9.07 15.63
CA ILE A 31 11.14 -8.95 17.06
C ILE A 31 11.14 -10.33 17.71
N ASP A 32 11.92 -10.47 18.77
CA ASP A 32 11.95 -11.69 19.58
C ASP A 32 10.93 -11.58 20.74
N ALA A 33 9.67 -11.74 20.37
CA ALA A 33 8.55 -11.74 21.31
C ALA A 33 7.55 -12.82 20.93
N THR A 34 6.91 -13.41 21.93
CA THR A 34 5.91 -14.47 21.79
C THR A 34 4.58 -14.06 22.43
N GLY A 35 3.50 -14.72 22.03
CA GLY A 35 2.18 -14.48 22.63
C GLY A 35 1.56 -13.13 22.30
N LEU A 36 2.03 -12.47 21.24
CA LEU A 36 1.44 -11.19 20.79
C LEU A 36 0.16 -11.43 20.00
N PRO A 37 -0.88 -10.61 20.21
CA PRO A 37 -2.07 -10.66 19.37
C PRO A 37 -1.73 -10.25 17.94
N ALA A 38 -2.22 -11.01 16.96
CA ALA A 38 -2.06 -10.69 15.56
C ALA A 38 -3.32 -10.00 15.01
N VAL A 39 -3.14 -9.07 14.10
CA VAL A 39 -4.24 -8.46 13.36
C VAL A 39 -4.85 -9.48 12.39
N LYS A 40 -6.15 -9.33 12.11
CA LYS A 40 -6.81 -10.08 11.05
C LYS A 40 -6.58 -9.39 9.71
N VAL A 41 -6.05 -10.13 8.75
CA VAL A 41 -5.88 -9.65 7.38
C VAL A 41 -7.21 -9.74 6.63
N GLY A 42 -7.63 -8.64 6.02
CA GLY A 42 -8.86 -8.55 5.24
C GLY A 42 -8.66 -8.89 3.76
N ASP A 43 -9.77 -8.98 3.05
CA ASP A 43 -9.82 -9.22 1.61
C ASP A 43 -10.10 -7.90 0.86
N VAL A 44 -9.07 -7.36 0.20
CA VAL A 44 -9.15 -6.09 -0.57
C VAL A 44 -10.09 -6.23 -1.77
N SER A 45 -10.27 -7.42 -2.33
CA SER A 45 -11.18 -7.63 -3.47
C SER A 45 -12.64 -7.28 -3.11
N ARG A 46 -13.00 -7.49 -1.86
CA ARG A 46 -14.35 -7.21 -1.31
C ARG A 46 -14.54 -5.75 -0.88
N LEU A 47 -13.46 -5.00 -0.71
CA LEU A 47 -13.51 -3.59 -0.31
C LEU A 47 -14.14 -2.76 -1.44
N LYS A 48 -15.06 -1.85 -1.10
CA LYS A 48 -15.77 -1.01 -2.07
C LYS A 48 -15.58 0.47 -1.76
N ALA A 49 -15.59 1.31 -2.79
CA ALA A 49 -15.69 2.75 -2.61
C ALA A 49 -16.96 3.10 -1.81
N GLY A 50 -16.84 4.05 -0.90
CA GLY A 50 -17.88 4.44 0.05
C GLY A 50 -17.87 3.64 1.37
N GLU A 51 -17.11 2.55 1.50
CA GLU A 51 -16.98 1.83 2.77
C GLU A 51 -16.15 2.63 3.79
N TRP A 52 -16.62 2.62 5.05
CA TRP A 52 -15.89 3.21 6.15
C TRP A 52 -14.60 2.44 6.47
N VAL A 53 -13.54 3.21 6.70
CA VAL A 53 -12.24 2.70 7.12
C VAL A 53 -11.62 3.61 8.17
N MET A 54 -10.71 3.05 8.96
CA MET A 54 -10.00 3.76 10.03
C MET A 54 -8.49 3.55 9.87
N ALA A 55 -7.73 4.59 10.12
CA ALA A 55 -6.29 4.50 10.27
C ALA A 55 -5.92 4.60 11.75
N ILE A 56 -4.96 3.78 12.18
CA ILE A 56 -4.38 3.84 13.51
C ILE A 56 -2.90 4.18 13.36
N GLY A 57 -2.42 5.12 14.15
CA GLY A 57 -1.03 5.54 14.10
C GLY A 57 -0.64 6.41 15.28
N SER A 58 0.50 7.10 15.14
CA SER A 58 1.06 7.99 16.14
C SER A 58 1.44 9.34 15.49
N PRO A 59 0.45 10.08 14.94
CA PRO A 59 0.73 11.34 14.27
C PRO A 59 1.34 12.34 15.27
N PHE A 60 2.43 12.96 14.85
CA PHE A 60 3.17 13.93 15.68
C PHE A 60 3.60 13.39 17.07
N GLY A 61 3.77 12.07 17.18
CA GLY A 61 4.11 11.42 18.46
C GLY A 61 2.92 11.22 19.42
N LEU A 62 1.69 11.51 18.97
CA LEU A 62 0.48 11.26 19.76
C LEU A 62 0.08 9.78 19.59
N GLU A 63 0.46 8.96 20.56
CA GLU A 63 0.24 7.50 20.53
C GLU A 63 -1.23 7.13 20.42
N ASN A 64 -1.51 6.03 19.70
CA ASN A 64 -2.83 5.41 19.55
C ASN A 64 -3.91 6.35 18.98
N THR A 65 -3.52 7.25 18.08
CA THR A 65 -4.49 8.12 17.40
C THR A 65 -5.22 7.34 16.33
N VAL A 66 -6.55 7.51 16.32
CA VAL A 66 -7.44 6.92 15.31
C VAL A 66 -8.05 8.03 14.48
N THR A 67 -7.98 7.89 13.15
CA THR A 67 -8.71 8.73 12.20
C THR A 67 -9.62 7.86 11.35
N ALA A 68 -10.75 8.40 10.90
CA ALA A 68 -11.75 7.67 10.12
C ALA A 68 -12.15 8.44 8.87
N GLY A 69 -12.58 7.72 7.87
CA GLY A 69 -13.08 8.23 6.60
C GLY A 69 -13.61 7.09 5.73
N ILE A 70 -13.68 7.30 4.44
CA ILE A 70 -14.17 6.31 3.49
C ILE A 70 -13.10 5.93 2.45
N VAL A 71 -13.28 4.78 1.86
CA VAL A 71 -12.58 4.42 0.61
C VAL A 71 -13.12 5.31 -0.50
N SER A 72 -12.28 6.18 -1.05
CA SER A 72 -12.63 7.07 -2.17
C SER A 72 -12.51 6.35 -3.52
N ALA A 73 -11.49 5.51 -3.67
CA ALA A 73 -11.24 4.71 -4.86
C ALA A 73 -10.30 3.53 -4.56
N LYS A 74 -10.23 2.58 -5.48
CA LYS A 74 -9.26 1.50 -5.48
C LYS A 74 -8.43 1.52 -6.75
N GLN A 75 -7.30 0.82 -6.74
CA GLN A 75 -6.42 0.67 -7.90
C GLN A 75 -5.95 2.02 -8.47
N ARG A 76 -5.66 2.98 -7.58
CA ARG A 76 -5.09 4.27 -7.98
C ARG A 76 -3.62 4.10 -8.29
N ASP A 77 -3.26 4.37 -9.54
CA ASP A 77 -1.87 4.51 -9.96
C ASP A 77 -1.44 5.97 -9.74
N THR A 78 -0.39 6.15 -8.95
CA THR A 78 0.25 7.44 -8.70
C THR A 78 1.55 7.62 -9.50
N GLY A 79 1.85 6.67 -10.40
CA GLY A 79 3.10 6.57 -11.16
C GLY A 79 4.10 5.58 -10.56
N ASP A 80 3.81 5.00 -9.40
CA ASP A 80 4.70 4.07 -8.69
C ASP A 80 4.39 2.59 -9.00
N TYR A 81 3.46 2.34 -9.92
CA TYR A 81 2.98 0.99 -10.28
C TYR A 81 2.36 0.19 -9.12
N LEU A 82 1.90 0.89 -8.08
CA LEU A 82 1.14 0.32 -6.97
C LEU A 82 -0.34 0.62 -7.14
N PRO A 83 -1.23 -0.37 -7.00
CA PRO A 83 -2.67 -0.17 -7.09
C PRO A 83 -3.23 0.37 -5.76
N PHE A 84 -2.84 1.58 -5.35
CA PHE A 84 -3.21 2.15 -4.06
C PHE A 84 -4.72 2.14 -3.78
N ILE A 85 -5.07 2.00 -2.50
CA ILE A 85 -6.37 2.35 -1.96
C ILE A 85 -6.34 3.86 -1.65
N GLN A 86 -7.21 4.62 -2.29
CA GLN A 86 -7.41 6.03 -2.00
C GLN A 86 -8.48 6.20 -0.93
N THR A 87 -8.22 7.04 0.06
CA THR A 87 -9.19 7.37 1.12
C THR A 87 -9.19 8.88 1.42
N ASP A 88 -10.18 9.34 2.16
CA ASP A 88 -10.21 10.66 2.77
C ASP A 88 -9.89 10.63 4.28
N VAL A 89 -9.37 9.51 4.76
CA VAL A 89 -8.87 9.38 6.13
C VAL A 89 -7.71 10.34 6.35
N ALA A 90 -7.76 11.14 7.41
CA ALA A 90 -6.71 12.08 7.72
C ALA A 90 -5.41 11.35 8.11
N ILE A 91 -4.43 11.43 7.23
CA ILE A 91 -3.08 10.87 7.41
C ILE A 91 -2.09 12.03 7.54
N ASN A 92 -1.28 11.99 8.58
CA ASN A 92 -0.20 12.94 8.86
C ASN A 92 1.07 12.17 9.22
N PRO A 93 2.25 12.83 9.24
CA PRO A 93 3.50 12.20 9.65
C PRO A 93 3.37 11.47 11.00
N GLY A 94 3.70 10.18 11.03
CA GLY A 94 3.50 9.25 12.16
C GLY A 94 2.36 8.24 11.98
N ASN A 95 1.49 8.42 10.97
CA ASN A 95 0.49 7.42 10.61
C ASN A 95 1.02 6.45 9.52
N SER A 96 2.04 6.83 8.75
CA SER A 96 2.64 5.97 7.75
C SER A 96 3.22 4.71 8.37
N GLY A 97 2.98 3.56 7.75
CA GLY A 97 3.30 2.23 8.29
C GLY A 97 2.22 1.65 9.21
N GLY A 98 1.28 2.47 9.69
CA GLY A 98 0.13 2.02 10.47
C GLY A 98 -0.95 1.36 9.61
N PRO A 99 -1.84 0.57 10.23
CA PRO A 99 -2.89 -0.15 9.52
C PRO A 99 -4.02 0.76 9.06
N LEU A 100 -4.58 0.46 7.88
CA LEU A 100 -5.91 0.86 7.44
C LEU A 100 -6.86 -0.31 7.71
N ILE A 101 -7.89 -0.08 8.54
CA ILE A 101 -8.78 -1.12 9.06
C ILE A 101 -10.21 -0.88 8.57
N ASN A 102 -10.90 -1.93 8.15
CA ASN A 102 -12.32 -1.89 7.80
C ASN A 102 -13.22 -2.03 9.05
N MET A 103 -14.54 -1.87 8.86
CA MET A 103 -15.51 -1.97 9.96
C MET A 103 -15.67 -3.38 10.55
N ARG A 104 -15.00 -4.39 10.01
CA ARG A 104 -14.94 -5.75 10.59
C ARG A 104 -13.69 -5.97 11.44
N GLY A 105 -12.87 -4.92 11.65
CA GLY A 105 -11.61 -5.01 12.37
C GLY A 105 -10.49 -5.70 11.59
N GLU A 106 -10.60 -5.76 10.26
CA GLU A 106 -9.64 -6.40 9.39
C GLU A 106 -8.73 -5.35 8.75
N VAL A 107 -7.42 -5.60 8.72
CA VAL A 107 -6.46 -4.75 8.01
C VAL A 107 -6.63 -4.94 6.51
N VAL A 108 -6.95 -3.87 5.80
CA VAL A 108 -7.11 -3.84 4.34
C VAL A 108 -5.98 -3.11 3.63
N GLY A 109 -5.16 -2.35 4.36
CA GLY A 109 -4.02 -1.65 3.79
C GLY A 109 -3.03 -1.18 4.84
N ILE A 110 -1.90 -0.66 4.38
CA ILE A 110 -0.89 0.03 5.18
C ILE A 110 -0.86 1.48 4.73
N ASN A 111 -1.05 2.43 5.66
CA ASN A 111 -0.99 3.85 5.34
C ASN A 111 0.42 4.20 4.84
N SER A 112 0.53 4.89 3.71
CA SER A 112 1.82 5.19 3.10
C SER A 112 2.00 6.68 2.85
N GLN A 113 1.22 7.26 1.95
CA GLN A 113 1.44 8.63 1.50
C GLN A 113 0.15 9.44 1.38
N ILE A 114 0.31 10.75 1.23
CA ILE A 114 -0.78 11.68 0.96
C ILE A 114 -0.52 12.43 -0.34
N TYR A 115 -1.59 12.85 -1.01
CA TYR A 115 -1.47 13.88 -2.04
C TYR A 115 -1.46 15.25 -1.35
N SER A 116 -0.33 15.96 -1.41
CA SER A 116 -0.18 17.23 -0.71
C SER A 116 0.69 18.21 -1.49
N ARG A 117 0.29 19.48 -1.47
CA ARG A 117 1.10 20.61 -1.95
C ARG A 117 1.81 21.36 -0.83
N SER A 118 1.31 21.21 0.40
CA SER A 118 1.79 21.93 1.59
C SER A 118 2.51 21.03 2.59
N GLY A 119 2.56 19.70 2.33
CA GLY A 119 3.09 18.69 3.26
C GLY A 119 2.08 18.19 4.29
N GLY A 120 0.91 18.81 4.42
CA GLY A 120 -0.18 18.36 5.30
C GLY A 120 -1.30 17.66 4.53
N PHE A 121 -2.16 16.95 5.25
CA PHE A 121 -3.33 16.29 4.68
C PHE A 121 -4.30 17.29 4.03
N MET A 122 -4.71 17.02 2.79
CA MET A 122 -5.60 17.85 1.98
C MET A 122 -6.80 17.07 1.44
N GLY A 123 -7.27 16.04 2.15
CA GLY A 123 -8.44 15.25 1.76
C GLY A 123 -8.15 14.02 0.90
N ILE A 124 -6.88 13.76 0.57
CA ILE A 124 -6.49 12.59 -0.24
C ILE A 124 -5.31 11.88 0.43
N SER A 125 -5.50 10.61 0.75
CA SER A 125 -4.46 9.73 1.26
C SER A 125 -4.48 8.40 0.52
N PHE A 126 -3.34 7.70 0.58
CA PHE A 126 -3.11 6.44 -0.11
C PHE A 126 -2.59 5.39 0.87
N ALA A 127 -3.16 4.20 0.77
CA ALA A 127 -2.69 3.03 1.49
C ALA A 127 -2.26 1.94 0.51
N ILE A 128 -1.17 1.25 0.83
CA ILE A 128 -0.73 0.05 0.13
C ILE A 128 -1.74 -1.06 0.42
N PRO A 129 -2.34 -1.69 -0.59
CA PRO A 129 -3.27 -2.80 -0.38
C PRO A 129 -2.60 -3.93 0.43
N ILE A 130 -3.33 -4.53 1.35
CA ILE A 130 -2.73 -5.53 2.26
C ILE A 130 -2.30 -6.81 1.51
N ASP A 131 -2.96 -7.19 0.44
CA ASP A 131 -2.58 -8.30 -0.41
C ASP A 131 -1.22 -8.06 -1.08
N GLU A 132 -0.95 -6.84 -1.59
CA GLU A 132 0.36 -6.46 -2.10
C GLU A 132 1.43 -6.48 -1.01
N ALA A 133 1.14 -5.92 0.16
CA ALA A 133 2.07 -5.93 1.29
C ALA A 133 2.41 -7.35 1.75
N MET A 134 1.42 -8.24 1.81
CA MET A 134 1.62 -9.65 2.15
C MET A 134 2.45 -10.39 1.10
N ARG A 135 2.19 -10.17 -0.20
CA ARG A 135 2.97 -10.75 -1.30
C ARG A 135 4.45 -10.33 -1.23
N VAL A 136 4.70 -9.07 -0.94
CA VAL A 136 6.06 -8.53 -0.75
C VAL A 136 6.70 -9.13 0.50
N SER A 137 5.99 -9.14 1.62
CA SER A 137 6.43 -9.69 2.90
C SER A 137 6.85 -11.16 2.79
N ASP A 138 6.08 -11.98 2.05
CA ASP A 138 6.42 -13.39 1.84
C ASP A 138 7.72 -13.57 1.07
N GLN A 139 7.98 -12.76 0.04
CA GLN A 139 9.24 -12.79 -0.68
C GLN A 139 10.41 -12.29 0.19
N LEU A 140 10.22 -11.23 0.97
CA LEU A 140 11.23 -10.74 1.90
C LEU A 140 11.57 -11.79 2.96
N ARG A 141 10.56 -12.51 3.47
CA ARG A 141 10.74 -13.58 4.47
C ARG A 141 11.51 -14.76 3.92
N THR A 142 11.25 -15.17 2.68
CA THR A 142 11.82 -16.38 2.08
C THR A 142 13.17 -16.12 1.39
N ALA A 143 13.34 -14.99 0.72
CA ALA A 143 14.50 -14.67 -0.11
C ALA A 143 15.27 -13.41 0.34
N GLY A 144 14.77 -12.66 1.33
CA GLY A 144 15.35 -11.39 1.78
C GLY A 144 15.21 -10.25 0.77
N ARG A 145 14.61 -10.49 -0.37
CA ARG A 145 14.42 -9.53 -1.46
C ARG A 145 13.19 -9.85 -2.29
N VAL A 146 12.67 -8.83 -2.99
CA VAL A 146 11.59 -8.99 -3.98
C VAL A 146 12.19 -9.15 -5.36
N THR A 147 11.76 -10.19 -6.08
CA THR A 147 12.14 -10.43 -7.47
C THR A 147 10.97 -10.10 -8.38
N ARG A 148 11.23 -9.29 -9.41
CA ARG A 148 10.22 -8.90 -10.42
C ARG A 148 10.72 -9.27 -11.80
N GLY A 149 9.83 -9.80 -12.62
CA GLY A 149 10.07 -9.95 -14.05
C GLY A 149 9.95 -8.60 -14.76
N ARG A 150 10.64 -8.48 -15.89
CA ARG A 150 10.53 -7.37 -16.83
C ARG A 150 10.32 -7.94 -18.23
N ILE A 151 9.37 -7.40 -18.96
CA ILE A 151 9.08 -7.81 -20.35
C ILE A 151 9.59 -6.79 -21.37
N GLY A 152 10.27 -5.71 -20.93
CA GLY A 152 10.93 -4.73 -21.78
C GLY A 152 10.01 -4.02 -22.78
N VAL A 153 8.77 -3.75 -22.40
CA VAL A 153 7.81 -3.03 -23.25
C VAL A 153 7.36 -1.74 -22.60
N GLN A 154 7.08 -0.73 -23.40
CA GLN A 154 6.35 0.46 -23.02
C GLN A 154 4.87 0.24 -23.35
N ILE A 155 3.99 0.52 -22.40
CA ILE A 155 2.56 0.34 -22.54
C ILE A 155 1.80 1.64 -22.29
N GLY A 156 0.68 1.80 -23.02
CA GLY A 156 -0.28 2.88 -22.80
C GLY A 156 -1.70 2.34 -22.75
N PRO A 157 -2.69 3.15 -22.35
CA PRO A 157 -4.09 2.77 -22.39
C PRO A 157 -4.58 2.63 -23.84
N VAL A 158 -5.47 1.67 -24.08
CA VAL A 158 -6.27 1.63 -25.30
C VAL A 158 -7.40 2.63 -25.12
N THR A 159 -7.23 3.83 -25.70
CA THR A 159 -8.30 4.85 -25.71
C THR A 159 -9.41 4.48 -26.69
N LYS A 160 -10.54 5.20 -26.63
CA LYS A 160 -11.64 4.99 -27.56
C LYS A 160 -11.21 5.19 -29.01
N ASP A 161 -10.46 6.27 -29.29
CA ASP A 161 -9.96 6.60 -30.63
C ASP A 161 -9.00 5.52 -31.18
N VAL A 162 -8.13 4.99 -30.31
CA VAL A 162 -7.24 3.88 -30.64
C VAL A 162 -8.04 2.62 -30.93
N ALA A 163 -9.03 2.30 -30.11
CA ALA A 163 -9.89 1.15 -30.33
C ALA A 163 -10.64 1.23 -31.66
N GLU A 164 -11.19 2.39 -31.98
CA GLU A 164 -11.89 2.64 -33.25
C GLU A 164 -10.94 2.52 -34.44
N SER A 165 -9.75 3.13 -34.38
CA SER A 165 -8.76 3.06 -35.46
C SER A 165 -8.22 1.64 -35.73
N LEU A 166 -8.16 0.81 -34.69
CA LEU A 166 -7.73 -0.58 -34.78
C LEU A 166 -8.87 -1.58 -35.01
N GLY A 167 -10.12 -1.12 -35.13
CA GLY A 167 -11.28 -1.98 -35.29
C GLY A 167 -11.62 -2.83 -34.07
N LEU A 168 -11.19 -2.42 -32.87
CA LEU A 168 -11.50 -3.09 -31.64
C LEU A 168 -12.91 -2.72 -31.17
N GLY A 169 -13.72 -3.70 -30.82
CA GLY A 169 -15.11 -3.46 -30.39
C GLY A 169 -15.24 -2.71 -29.06
N LYS A 170 -14.17 -2.61 -28.27
CA LYS A 170 -14.13 -1.95 -26.96
C LYS A 170 -12.76 -1.32 -26.71
N ALA A 171 -12.73 -0.17 -26.00
CA ALA A 171 -11.52 0.47 -25.50
C ALA A 171 -11.02 -0.32 -24.26
N GLN A 172 -10.36 -1.44 -24.47
CA GLN A 172 -9.92 -2.36 -23.41
C GLN A 172 -8.56 -2.97 -23.77
N GLY A 173 -7.70 -3.13 -22.77
CA GLY A 173 -6.38 -3.73 -22.92
C GLY A 173 -5.25 -2.73 -22.74
N ALA A 174 -4.03 -3.15 -23.06
CA ALA A 174 -2.83 -2.35 -23.05
C ALA A 174 -2.25 -2.24 -24.46
N LEU A 175 -1.99 -1.01 -24.90
CA LEU A 175 -1.32 -0.75 -26.16
C LEU A 175 0.20 -0.79 -25.94
N VAL A 176 0.91 -1.68 -26.62
CA VAL A 176 2.37 -1.66 -26.62
C VAL A 176 2.83 -0.55 -27.57
N THR A 177 3.44 0.48 -26.99
CA THR A 177 3.93 1.67 -27.72
C THR A 177 5.41 1.61 -28.06
N GLY A 178 6.14 0.69 -27.46
CA GLY A 178 7.55 0.46 -27.72
C GLY A 178 8.03 -0.86 -27.14
N VAL A 179 9.06 -1.43 -27.74
CA VAL A 179 9.75 -2.64 -27.29
C VAL A 179 11.23 -2.29 -27.13
N GLU A 180 11.81 -2.63 -26.00
CA GLU A 180 13.24 -2.42 -25.73
C GLU A 180 14.07 -3.44 -26.50
N SER A 181 15.18 -3.00 -27.09
CA SER A 181 16.09 -3.91 -27.80
C SER A 181 16.69 -4.94 -26.84
N GLY A 182 16.55 -6.22 -27.15
CA GLY A 182 17.11 -7.32 -26.35
C GLY A 182 16.23 -7.81 -25.19
N SER A 183 14.97 -7.43 -25.19
CA SER A 183 13.95 -7.93 -24.24
C SER A 183 13.26 -9.19 -24.76
#